data_6e18d03912a86bbadaccf13254c73398
#
_entry.id   6e18d03912a86bbadaccf13254c73398
#
_cell.length_a   1.000
_cell.length_b   1.000
_cell.length_c   1.000
_cell.angle_alpha   90.00
_cell.angle_beta   90.00
_cell.angle_gamma   90.00
#
_symmetry.space_group_name_H-M   'P 1'
#
loop_
_entity.id
_entity.type
_entity.pdbx_description
1 polymer ?
#
loop_
_entity_poly.entity_id
_entity_poly.type
_entity_poly.pdbx_seq_one_letter_code
_entity_poly.pdbx_strand_id
1 'polypeptide(L)'
;IVLPLQQAEWKVIPGGETSRDEEIAEFVAANLLRESGEKYGRDYWCASSWQAQRLPEILDMLVIGYSVFAKTIRQVGGKWVYDRLQWLEPESVDPRGWILDDADNLVRIDRTYQTPQNKFKHLEPLEAWQVQLYTFNLKGARYEGSPFIRSAYGAWFRKDFMVRYASSWAQKVGAPAPEGSYPYGWDKDTIDAYETFIKSQRGTSPVESYFV
;
A
#
# COMPACT_ATOMS: atom_id res chain seq x y z
N ILE A 1 -13.67 -0.54 5.88
CA ILE A 1 -13.51 0.90 6.22
C ILE A 1 -13.75 1.77 5.00
N VAL A 2 -13.24 1.42 3.82
CA VAL A 2 -13.32 2.25 2.60
C VAL A 2 -14.75 2.43 2.10
N LEU A 3 -15.51 1.34 1.97
CA LEU A 3 -16.88 1.37 1.42
C LEU A 3 -17.85 2.31 2.18
N PRO A 4 -17.95 2.26 3.52
CA PRO A 4 -18.83 3.18 4.25
C PRO A 4 -18.44 4.65 4.06
N LEU A 5 -17.16 4.96 3.96
CA LEU A 5 -16.67 6.33 3.75
C LEU A 5 -16.95 6.82 2.32
N GLN A 6 -16.88 5.93 1.32
CA GLN A 6 -17.25 6.26 -0.06
C GLN A 6 -18.76 6.49 -0.24
N GLN A 7 -19.59 5.84 0.59
CA GLN A 7 -21.04 5.99 0.55
C GLN A 7 -21.55 7.13 1.42
N ALA A 8 -20.70 7.67 2.31
CA ALA A 8 -21.05 8.79 3.15
C ALA A 8 -21.29 10.07 2.32
N GLU A 9 -22.23 10.88 2.75
CA GLU A 9 -22.45 12.21 2.19
C GLU A 9 -21.36 13.16 2.70
N TRP A 10 -20.54 13.65 1.79
CA TRP A 10 -19.48 14.60 2.10
C TRP A 10 -19.96 16.01 1.87
N LYS A 11 -19.77 16.89 2.85
CA LYS A 11 -20.13 18.31 2.76
C LYS A 11 -18.94 19.17 3.13
N VAL A 12 -18.78 20.29 2.45
CA VAL A 12 -17.84 21.34 2.87
C VAL A 12 -18.61 22.31 3.78
N ILE A 13 -18.10 22.49 4.98
CA ILE A 13 -18.69 23.38 5.99
C ILE A 13 -17.83 24.64 6.06
N PRO A 14 -18.41 25.85 6.08
CA PRO A 14 -17.68 27.09 6.30
C PRO A 14 -16.89 27.04 7.61
N GLY A 15 -15.67 27.59 7.59
CA GLY A 15 -14.81 27.63 8.80
C GLY A 15 -15.21 28.70 9.81
N GLY A 16 -16.09 29.64 9.43
CA GLY A 16 -16.59 30.74 10.27
C GLY A 16 -17.94 31.21 9.79
N GLU A 17 -18.45 32.27 10.42
CA GLU A 17 -19.80 32.84 10.15
C GLU A 17 -19.75 34.03 9.16
N THR A 18 -18.61 34.27 8.52
CA THR A 18 -18.52 35.41 7.59
C THR A 18 -19.00 35.01 6.18
N SER A 19 -19.56 35.95 5.45
CA SER A 19 -19.97 35.76 4.04
C SER A 19 -18.79 35.30 3.17
N ARG A 20 -17.56 35.62 3.54
CA ARG A 20 -16.35 35.18 2.86
C ARG A 20 -16.07 33.69 3.10
N ASP A 21 -16.32 33.20 4.32
CA ASP A 21 -16.13 31.78 4.66
C ASP A 21 -17.13 30.91 3.91
N GLU A 22 -18.37 31.38 3.75
CA GLU A 22 -19.39 30.71 2.93
C GLU A 22 -18.97 30.68 1.46
N GLU A 23 -18.49 31.79 0.91
CA GLU A 23 -18.00 31.85 -0.49
C GLU A 23 -16.83 30.88 -0.71
N ILE A 24 -15.91 30.76 0.23
CA ILE A 24 -14.79 29.81 0.15
C ILE A 24 -15.31 28.37 0.20
N ALA A 25 -16.24 28.07 1.10
CA ALA A 25 -16.83 26.72 1.21
C ALA A 25 -17.55 26.30 -0.08
N GLU A 26 -18.39 27.19 -0.65
CA GLU A 26 -19.03 26.96 -1.94
C GLU A 26 -18.01 26.70 -3.07
N PHE A 27 -16.96 27.51 -3.12
CA PHE A 27 -15.91 27.36 -4.12
C PHE A 27 -15.18 26.01 -4.00
N VAL A 28 -14.85 25.60 -2.78
CA VAL A 28 -14.19 24.30 -2.51
C VAL A 28 -15.14 23.14 -2.85
N ALA A 29 -16.42 23.24 -2.46
CA ALA A 29 -17.43 22.24 -2.80
C ALA A 29 -17.59 22.08 -4.32
N ALA A 30 -17.65 23.19 -5.06
CA ALA A 30 -17.72 23.16 -6.51
C ALA A 30 -16.50 22.51 -7.16
N ASN A 31 -15.30 22.78 -6.65
CA ASN A 31 -14.08 22.21 -7.22
C ASN A 31 -13.87 20.73 -6.87
N LEU A 32 -13.95 20.36 -5.60
CA LEU A 32 -13.60 19.01 -5.14
C LEU A 32 -14.80 18.04 -5.16
N LEU A 33 -15.96 18.45 -4.66
CA LEU A 33 -17.15 17.59 -4.60
C LEU A 33 -17.97 17.64 -5.90
N ARG A 34 -17.66 18.61 -6.81
CA ARG A 34 -18.42 18.86 -8.04
C ARG A 34 -19.87 19.24 -7.79
N GLU A 35 -20.14 19.76 -6.63
CA GLU A 35 -21.42 20.38 -6.31
C GLU A 35 -21.48 21.76 -6.96
N SER A 36 -22.00 21.81 -8.18
CA SER A 36 -22.20 23.07 -8.87
C SER A 36 -23.46 23.74 -8.35
N GLY A 37 -23.29 24.72 -7.47
CA GLY A 37 -24.31 25.78 -7.36
C GLY A 37 -24.40 26.58 -8.68
N GLU A 38 -25.41 27.40 -8.83
CA GLU A 38 -25.61 28.29 -10.02
C GLU A 38 -24.38 29.17 -10.35
N LYS A 39 -23.51 29.40 -9.35
CA LYS A 39 -22.36 30.29 -9.39
C LYS A 39 -21.13 29.69 -10.07
N TYR A 40 -20.93 28.36 -9.96
CA TYR A 40 -19.73 27.67 -10.48
C TYR A 40 -20.13 26.58 -11.47
N GLY A 41 -19.67 26.72 -12.71
CA GLY A 41 -19.90 25.72 -13.77
C GLY A 41 -18.88 24.54 -13.72
N ARG A 42 -19.02 23.65 -14.70
CA ARG A 42 -18.14 22.47 -14.86
C ARG A 42 -16.66 22.80 -15.05
N ASP A 43 -16.38 24.04 -15.52
CA ASP A 43 -15.00 24.49 -15.73
C ASP A 43 -14.20 24.59 -14.43
N TYR A 44 -14.87 24.65 -13.28
CA TYR A 44 -14.25 24.69 -11.97
C TYR A 44 -13.99 23.29 -11.39
N TRP A 45 -14.47 22.23 -11.99
CA TRP A 45 -14.32 20.88 -11.47
C TRP A 45 -12.89 20.37 -11.57
N CYS A 46 -12.41 19.77 -10.49
CA CYS A 46 -11.19 18.97 -10.53
C CYS A 46 -11.40 17.72 -11.39
N ALA A 47 -10.44 17.37 -12.24
CA ALA A 47 -10.51 16.19 -13.09
C ALA A 47 -10.63 14.88 -12.27
N SER A 48 -10.10 14.88 -11.04
CA SER A 48 -10.14 13.75 -10.12
C SER A 48 -11.38 13.82 -9.23
N SER A 49 -12.15 12.75 -9.16
CA SER A 49 -13.27 12.64 -8.23
C SER A 49 -12.77 12.44 -6.81
N TRP A 50 -13.17 13.31 -5.88
CA TRP A 50 -12.80 13.20 -4.48
C TRP A 50 -13.26 11.88 -3.88
N GLN A 51 -14.54 11.59 -3.94
CA GLN A 51 -15.17 10.47 -3.26
C GLN A 51 -14.83 9.13 -3.91
N ALA A 52 -14.93 9.04 -5.24
CA ALA A 52 -14.78 7.78 -5.95
C ALA A 52 -13.31 7.37 -6.14
N GLN A 53 -12.41 8.34 -6.32
CA GLN A 53 -11.03 8.08 -6.69
C GLN A 53 -10.05 8.45 -5.58
N ARG A 54 -10.16 9.66 -5.02
CA ARG A 54 -9.14 10.17 -4.09
C ARG A 54 -9.27 9.61 -2.70
N LEU A 55 -10.48 9.41 -2.21
CA LEU A 55 -10.69 8.90 -0.84
C LEU A 55 -10.10 7.51 -0.61
N PRO A 56 -10.28 6.50 -1.50
CA PRO A 56 -9.58 5.22 -1.35
C PRO A 56 -8.07 5.36 -1.29
N GLU A 57 -7.49 6.15 -2.21
CA GLU A 57 -6.05 6.38 -2.28
C GLU A 57 -5.51 7.15 -1.07
N ILE A 58 -6.29 8.05 -0.49
CA ILE A 58 -5.94 8.71 0.79
C ILE A 58 -5.87 7.67 1.91
N LEU A 59 -6.82 6.72 1.95
CA LEU A 59 -6.89 5.71 2.99
C LEU A 59 -5.74 4.70 2.94
N ASP A 60 -4.97 4.64 1.85
CA ASP A 60 -3.74 3.87 1.80
C ASP A 60 -2.71 4.32 2.86
N MET A 61 -2.84 5.56 3.38
CA MET A 61 -2.05 6.00 4.52
C MET A 61 -2.20 5.10 5.76
N LEU A 62 -3.33 4.40 5.93
CA LEU A 62 -3.53 3.46 7.02
C LEU A 62 -2.67 2.20 6.88
N VAL A 63 -2.38 1.81 5.64
CA VAL A 63 -1.61 0.60 5.31
C VAL A 63 -0.12 0.91 5.23
N ILE A 64 0.24 2.02 4.60
CA ILE A 64 1.64 2.38 4.27
C ILE A 64 2.21 3.33 5.32
N GLY A 65 1.38 4.22 5.88
CA GLY A 65 1.74 5.30 6.80
C GLY A 65 1.50 6.67 6.20
N TYR A 66 1.56 6.81 4.88
CA TYR A 66 1.34 8.06 4.15
C TYR A 66 0.66 7.80 2.81
N SER A 67 0.08 8.86 2.26
CA SER A 67 -0.41 8.91 0.89
C SER A 67 -0.07 10.27 0.29
N VAL A 68 0.57 10.28 -0.87
CA VAL A 68 1.09 11.49 -1.52
C VAL A 68 0.36 11.73 -2.83
N PHE A 69 -0.03 12.99 -3.06
CA PHE A 69 -0.64 13.42 -4.30
C PHE A 69 0.14 14.59 -4.88
N ALA A 70 0.44 14.52 -6.16
CA ALA A 70 0.90 15.68 -6.92
C ALA A 70 -0.30 16.57 -7.28
N LYS A 71 -0.21 17.86 -6.95
CA LYS A 71 -1.23 18.86 -7.26
C LYS A 71 -0.93 19.53 -8.58
N THR A 72 -1.87 19.50 -9.49
CA THR A 72 -1.87 20.36 -10.66
C THR A 72 -2.95 21.41 -10.48
N ILE A 73 -2.61 22.67 -10.64
CA ILE A 73 -3.51 23.82 -10.51
C ILE A 73 -3.63 24.54 -11.85
N ARG A 74 -4.79 25.11 -12.10
CA ARG A 74 -5.06 25.96 -13.27
C ARG A 74 -5.86 27.19 -12.87
N GLN A 75 -5.86 28.19 -13.72
CA GLN A 75 -6.63 29.41 -13.51
C GLN A 75 -7.92 29.39 -14.32
N VAL A 76 -9.05 29.63 -13.66
CA VAL A 76 -10.36 29.74 -14.27
C VAL A 76 -11.05 30.99 -13.72
N GLY A 77 -11.47 31.91 -14.60
CA GLY A 77 -12.15 33.12 -14.20
C GLY A 77 -11.38 33.98 -13.17
N GLY A 78 -10.05 33.98 -13.23
CA GLY A 78 -9.19 34.68 -12.27
C GLY A 78 -8.98 33.97 -10.93
N LYS A 79 -9.57 32.79 -10.73
CA LYS A 79 -9.42 31.97 -9.52
C LYS A 79 -8.54 30.75 -9.81
N TRP A 80 -7.72 30.36 -8.83
CA TRP A 80 -6.91 29.14 -8.87
C TRP A 80 -7.73 27.94 -8.41
N VAL A 81 -7.82 26.91 -9.23
CA VAL A 81 -8.55 25.68 -8.95
C VAL A 81 -7.62 24.46 -9.05
N TYR A 82 -7.92 23.42 -8.32
CA TYR A 82 -7.28 22.12 -8.57
C TYR A 82 -7.76 21.59 -9.92
N ASP A 83 -6.81 21.41 -10.83
CA ASP A 83 -7.07 20.76 -12.11
C ASP A 83 -7.08 19.24 -11.93
N ARG A 84 -6.06 18.72 -11.26
CA ARG A 84 -5.90 17.31 -10.97
C ARG A 84 -5.15 17.09 -9.65
N LEU A 85 -5.58 16.08 -8.92
CA LEU A 85 -4.83 15.47 -7.82
C LEU A 85 -4.39 14.09 -8.31
N GLN A 86 -3.11 13.91 -8.56
CA GLN A 86 -2.56 12.65 -9.03
C GLN A 86 -1.93 11.90 -7.86
N TRP A 87 -2.48 10.75 -7.52
CA TRP A 87 -1.88 9.86 -6.54
C TRP A 87 -0.53 9.35 -7.02
N LEU A 88 0.45 9.36 -6.13
CA LEU A 88 1.77 8.84 -6.37
C LEU A 88 1.89 7.47 -5.72
N GLU A 89 2.29 6.49 -6.50
CA GLU A 89 2.60 5.16 -5.97
C GLU A 89 3.67 5.28 -4.88
N PRO A 90 3.48 4.67 -3.70
CA PRO A 90 4.42 4.75 -2.59
C PRO A 90 5.84 4.34 -2.96
N GLU A 91 5.96 3.38 -3.88
CA GLU A 91 7.23 2.90 -4.42
C GLU A 91 7.98 3.96 -5.25
N SER A 92 7.25 4.99 -5.75
CA SER A 92 7.84 6.10 -6.47
C SER A 92 8.43 7.17 -5.57
N VAL A 93 8.16 7.13 -4.27
CA VAL A 93 8.74 8.04 -3.28
C VAL A 93 9.99 7.38 -2.72
N ASP A 94 11.13 8.08 -2.85
CA ASP A 94 12.37 7.57 -2.24
C ASP A 94 12.21 7.53 -0.70
N PRO A 95 12.45 6.40 -0.04
CA PRO A 95 12.37 6.32 1.43
C PRO A 95 13.26 7.32 2.16
N ARG A 96 14.32 7.81 1.51
CA ARG A 96 15.24 8.85 2.04
C ARG A 96 15.03 10.22 1.39
N GLY A 97 14.02 10.32 0.54
CA GLY A 97 13.77 11.50 -0.29
C GLY A 97 12.94 12.59 0.37
N TRP A 98 12.70 12.51 1.67
CA TRP A 98 11.99 13.54 2.44
C TRP A 98 12.98 14.62 2.86
N ILE A 99 13.06 15.70 2.10
CA ILE A 99 13.98 16.80 2.37
C ILE A 99 13.29 17.85 3.21
N LEU A 100 13.85 18.12 4.38
CA LEU A 100 13.32 19.04 5.38
C LEU A 100 14.22 20.28 5.46
N ASP A 101 13.66 21.37 5.97
CA ASP A 101 14.40 22.55 6.39
C ASP A 101 14.90 22.44 7.84
N ASP A 102 15.63 23.45 8.30
CA ASP A 102 16.15 23.51 9.69
C ASP A 102 15.06 23.57 10.75
N ALA A 103 13.82 23.86 10.36
CA ALA A 103 12.63 23.89 11.23
C ALA A 103 11.76 22.64 11.10
N ASP A 104 12.29 21.57 10.51
CA ASP A 104 11.61 20.29 10.28
C ASP A 104 10.37 20.38 9.35
N ASN A 105 10.25 21.43 8.54
CA ASN A 105 9.19 21.50 7.54
C ASN A 105 9.62 20.79 6.25
N LEU A 106 8.66 20.14 5.61
CA LEU A 106 8.87 19.50 4.32
C LEU A 106 9.15 20.55 3.24
N VAL A 107 10.30 20.46 2.59
CA VAL A 107 10.72 21.32 1.47
C VAL A 107 10.40 20.67 0.14
N ARG A 108 10.79 19.40 -0.03
CA ARG A 108 10.55 18.65 -1.26
C ARG A 108 10.56 17.14 -1.02
N ILE A 109 10.04 16.42 -1.99
CA ILE A 109 10.05 14.95 -2.01
C ILE A 109 10.82 14.50 -3.24
N ASP A 110 11.90 13.77 -3.04
CA ASP A 110 12.66 13.13 -4.11
C ASP A 110 11.95 11.83 -4.52
N ARG A 111 11.95 11.56 -5.82
CA ARG A 111 11.22 10.45 -6.42
C ARG A 111 12.13 9.52 -7.18
N THR A 112 11.85 8.24 -7.09
CA THR A 112 12.56 7.20 -7.82
C THR A 112 11.58 6.32 -8.58
N TYR A 113 12.05 5.74 -9.66
CA TYR A 113 11.32 4.76 -10.44
C TYR A 113 12.23 3.57 -10.71
N GLN A 114 11.74 2.38 -10.37
CA GLN A 114 12.45 1.15 -10.67
C GLN A 114 12.10 0.69 -12.08
N THR A 115 13.12 0.62 -12.94
CA THR A 115 12.95 0.11 -14.30
C THR A 115 12.81 -1.41 -14.30
N PRO A 116 12.22 -2.03 -15.37
CA PRO A 116 12.12 -3.49 -15.50
C PRO A 116 13.48 -4.22 -15.40
N GLN A 117 14.60 -3.50 -15.60
CA GLN A 117 15.96 -4.03 -15.46
C GLN A 117 16.55 -3.85 -14.04
N ASN A 118 15.71 -3.61 -13.03
CA ASN A 118 16.12 -3.38 -11.64
C ASN A 118 17.07 -2.18 -11.43
N LYS A 119 17.05 -1.19 -12.32
CA LYS A 119 17.79 0.05 -12.17
C LYS A 119 16.87 1.13 -11.61
N PHE A 120 17.34 1.87 -10.61
CA PHE A 120 16.63 3.04 -10.12
C PHE A 120 16.92 4.25 -11.03
N LYS A 121 15.86 4.90 -11.47
CA LYS A 121 15.92 6.16 -12.18
C LYS A 121 15.31 7.24 -11.30
N HIS A 122 16.06 8.30 -11.04
CA HIS A 122 15.51 9.47 -10.35
C HIS A 122 14.52 10.18 -11.27
N LEU A 123 13.38 10.51 -10.71
CA LEU A 123 12.37 11.35 -11.33
C LEU A 123 12.59 12.80 -10.85
N GLU A 124 11.95 13.74 -11.53
CA GLU A 124 11.94 15.11 -11.10
C GLU A 124 11.34 15.23 -9.70
N PRO A 125 12.03 15.86 -8.73
CA PRO A 125 11.54 16.03 -7.38
C PRO A 125 10.31 16.94 -7.38
N LEU A 126 9.47 16.78 -6.36
CA LEU A 126 8.29 17.62 -6.16
C LEU A 126 8.52 18.55 -4.97
N GLU A 127 8.33 19.83 -5.19
CA GLU A 127 8.35 20.83 -4.13
C GLU A 127 7.13 20.69 -3.22
N ALA A 128 7.26 21.04 -1.95
CA ALA A 128 6.19 20.87 -0.95
C ALA A 128 4.86 21.53 -1.37
N TRP A 129 4.89 22.66 -2.08
CA TRP A 129 3.69 23.33 -2.56
C TRP A 129 2.96 22.55 -3.66
N GLN A 130 3.68 21.69 -4.41
CA GLN A 130 3.13 20.81 -5.45
C GLN A 130 2.53 19.54 -4.88
N VAL A 131 2.72 19.29 -3.59
CA VAL A 131 2.34 18.05 -2.95
C VAL A 131 1.16 18.25 -2.00
N GLN A 132 0.22 17.32 -2.00
CA GLN A 132 -0.76 17.13 -0.95
C GLN A 132 -0.42 15.82 -0.24
N LEU A 133 -0.05 15.92 1.03
CA LEU A 133 0.38 14.79 1.84
C LEU A 133 -0.68 14.47 2.90
N TYR A 134 -1.02 13.20 3.01
CA TYR A 134 -1.82 12.65 4.08
C TYR A 134 -0.95 11.65 4.85
N THR A 135 -0.79 11.86 6.15
CA THR A 135 0.06 11.03 6.99
C THR A 135 -0.72 10.49 8.17
N PHE A 136 -0.65 9.18 8.37
CA PHE A 136 -1.26 8.55 9.53
C PHE A 136 -0.28 8.50 10.70
N ASN A 137 -0.74 8.95 11.86
CA ASN A 137 0.04 8.94 13.10
C ASN A 137 1.41 9.65 12.94
N LEU A 138 1.36 10.88 12.44
CA LEU A 138 2.53 11.75 12.30
C LEU A 138 3.19 11.95 13.67
N LYS A 139 4.50 11.70 13.77
CA LYS A 139 5.31 11.91 14.98
C LYS A 139 6.51 12.77 14.64
N GLY A 140 6.49 14.01 15.08
CA GLY A 140 7.53 14.99 14.76
C GLY A 140 7.64 15.19 13.26
N ALA A 141 8.86 15.29 12.76
CA ALA A 141 9.18 15.50 11.35
C ALA A 141 9.15 14.22 10.48
N ARG A 142 8.59 13.12 10.98
CA ARG A 142 8.53 11.87 10.21
C ARG A 142 7.28 11.82 9.32
N TYR A 143 7.38 12.46 8.17
CA TYR A 143 6.30 12.54 7.19
C TYR A 143 5.84 11.19 6.61
N GLU A 144 6.67 10.14 6.72
CA GLU A 144 6.30 8.76 6.35
C GLU A 144 5.22 8.17 7.26
N GLY A 145 4.98 8.79 8.44
CA GLY A 145 3.99 8.33 9.38
C GLY A 145 4.27 6.95 9.97
N SER A 146 3.24 6.35 10.53
CA SER A 146 3.33 5.00 11.12
C SER A 146 2.10 4.18 10.72
N PRO A 147 2.25 3.14 9.89
CA PRO A 147 1.14 2.32 9.42
C PRO A 147 0.30 1.75 10.56
N PHE A 148 -1.03 1.80 10.41
CA PHE A 148 -1.95 1.17 11.37
C PHE A 148 -1.72 -0.35 11.46
N ILE A 149 -1.45 -1.00 10.32
CA ILE A 149 -1.24 -2.45 10.24
C ILE A 149 0.08 -2.90 10.85
N ARG A 150 1.00 -1.98 11.17
CA ARG A 150 2.32 -2.32 11.74
C ARG A 150 2.19 -3.12 13.06
N SER A 151 1.19 -2.82 13.86
CA SER A 151 0.91 -3.56 15.10
C SER A 151 0.45 -5.01 14.85
N ALA A 152 -0.21 -5.27 13.72
CA ALA A 152 -0.69 -6.59 13.35
C ALA A 152 0.37 -7.47 12.67
N TYR A 153 1.52 -6.89 12.26
CA TYR A 153 2.55 -7.60 11.51
C TYR A 153 3.06 -8.85 12.27
N GLY A 154 3.33 -8.73 13.56
CA GLY A 154 3.82 -9.86 14.37
C GLY A 154 2.82 -11.01 14.47
N ALA A 155 1.52 -10.72 14.51
CA ALA A 155 0.47 -11.74 14.51
C ALA A 155 0.34 -12.39 13.13
N TRP A 156 0.37 -11.57 12.06
CA TRP A 156 0.34 -12.04 10.69
C TRP A 156 1.54 -12.94 10.38
N PHE A 157 2.75 -12.53 10.73
CA PHE A 157 3.97 -13.32 10.51
C PHE A 157 3.90 -14.69 11.20
N ARG A 158 3.47 -14.70 12.46
CA ARG A 158 3.29 -15.98 13.20
C ARG A 158 2.23 -16.87 12.55
N LYS A 159 1.11 -16.29 12.12
CA LYS A 159 0.07 -17.03 11.40
C LYS A 159 0.61 -17.64 10.10
N ASP A 160 1.30 -16.84 9.28
CA ASP A 160 1.87 -17.30 8.01
C ASP A 160 2.88 -18.45 8.24
N PHE A 161 3.76 -18.30 9.23
CA PHE A 161 4.69 -19.34 9.63
C PHE A 161 3.97 -20.62 10.05
N MET A 162 2.93 -20.51 10.89
CA MET A 162 2.15 -21.68 11.34
C MET A 162 1.43 -22.38 10.20
N VAL A 163 0.86 -21.62 9.25
CA VAL A 163 0.18 -22.18 8.07
C VAL A 163 1.19 -22.95 7.21
N ARG A 164 2.36 -22.38 6.94
CA ARG A 164 3.42 -23.05 6.16
C ARG A 164 3.90 -24.32 6.88
N TYR A 165 4.12 -24.25 8.19
CA TYR A 165 4.53 -25.38 8.98
C TYR A 165 3.46 -26.49 8.99
N ALA A 166 2.18 -26.14 9.20
CA ALA A 166 1.07 -27.08 9.17
C ALA A 166 0.90 -27.75 7.79
N SER A 167 1.07 -26.97 6.70
CA SER A 167 1.04 -27.49 5.34
C SER A 167 2.17 -28.49 5.08
N SER A 168 3.37 -28.15 5.53
CA SER A 168 4.55 -29.02 5.43
C SER A 168 4.38 -30.30 6.26
N TRP A 169 3.82 -30.18 7.46
CA TRP A 169 3.50 -31.32 8.31
C TRP A 169 2.42 -32.20 7.67
N ALA A 170 1.34 -31.61 7.15
CA ALA A 170 0.27 -32.35 6.50
C ALA A 170 0.78 -33.11 5.26
N GLN A 171 1.70 -32.54 4.50
CA GLN A 171 2.35 -33.24 3.38
C GLN A 171 3.18 -34.44 3.84
N LYS A 172 3.88 -34.32 4.98
CA LYS A 172 4.69 -35.40 5.54
C LYS A 172 3.87 -36.53 6.15
N VAL A 173 2.78 -36.18 6.83
CA VAL A 173 1.92 -37.15 7.54
C VAL A 173 0.76 -37.62 6.66
N GLY A 174 0.29 -36.79 5.74
CA GLY A 174 -0.78 -37.13 4.78
C GLY A 174 -0.33 -38.12 3.70
N ALA A 175 0.98 -38.19 3.41
CA ALA A 175 1.55 -39.32 2.65
C ALA A 175 1.91 -40.42 3.66
N PRO A 176 1.23 -41.59 3.63
CA PRO A 176 1.58 -42.68 4.53
C PRO A 176 3.05 -43.03 4.36
N ALA A 177 3.78 -43.13 5.47
CA ALA A 177 5.15 -43.58 5.38
C ALA A 177 5.13 -44.98 4.77
N PRO A 178 5.85 -45.20 3.68
CA PRO A 178 5.91 -46.54 3.10
C PRO A 178 6.50 -47.49 4.13
N GLU A 179 5.72 -48.46 4.48
CA GLU A 179 6.15 -49.55 5.38
C GLU A 179 6.32 -50.82 4.54
N GLY A 180 7.50 -51.39 4.61
CA GLY A 180 7.81 -52.63 3.88
C GLY A 180 8.21 -53.72 4.84
N SER A 181 7.66 -54.91 4.62
CA SER A 181 8.12 -56.14 5.30
C SER A 181 8.72 -57.07 4.25
N TYR A 182 9.75 -57.81 4.65
CA TYR A 182 10.37 -58.81 3.80
C TYR A 182 10.37 -60.19 4.48
N PRO A 183 10.27 -61.29 3.68
CA PRO A 183 10.27 -62.63 4.22
C PRO A 183 11.61 -62.99 4.89
N TYR A 184 11.52 -63.86 5.88
CA TYR A 184 12.69 -64.45 6.50
C TYR A 184 13.48 -65.26 5.48
N GLY A 185 14.78 -64.99 5.36
CA GLY A 185 15.67 -65.74 4.49
C GLY A 185 16.14 -65.00 3.24
N TRP A 186 15.79 -63.70 3.06
CA TRP A 186 16.42 -62.90 2.05
C TRP A 186 17.91 -62.65 2.34
N ASP A 187 18.71 -62.59 1.29
CA ASP A 187 20.10 -62.20 1.39
C ASP A 187 20.22 -60.70 1.69
N LYS A 188 21.36 -60.34 2.24
CA LYS A 188 21.61 -58.97 2.70
C LYS A 188 21.54 -57.95 1.57
N ASP A 189 22.04 -58.30 0.39
CA ASP A 189 22.06 -57.36 -0.76
C ASP A 189 20.64 -57.06 -1.23
N THR A 190 19.73 -58.03 -1.23
CA THR A 190 18.30 -57.86 -1.55
C THR A 190 17.60 -57.01 -0.50
N ILE A 191 17.90 -57.19 0.77
CA ILE A 191 17.37 -56.36 1.86
C ILE A 191 17.81 -54.91 1.71
N ASP A 192 19.09 -54.66 1.48
CA ASP A 192 19.66 -53.31 1.31
C ASP A 192 19.06 -52.60 0.07
N ALA A 193 18.84 -53.31 -1.02
CA ALA A 193 18.17 -52.80 -2.22
C ALA A 193 16.70 -52.42 -1.92
N TYR A 194 15.99 -53.29 -1.19
CA TYR A 194 14.59 -53.03 -0.82
C TYR A 194 14.46 -51.86 0.15
N GLU A 195 15.33 -51.76 1.16
CA GLU A 195 15.37 -50.60 2.06
C GLU A 195 15.67 -49.31 1.30
N THR A 196 16.60 -49.35 0.36
CA THR A 196 16.92 -48.20 -0.50
C THR A 196 15.69 -47.77 -1.33
N PHE A 197 14.95 -48.74 -1.88
CA PHE A 197 13.70 -48.50 -2.59
C PHE A 197 12.66 -47.84 -1.67
N ILE A 198 12.42 -48.36 -0.48
CA ILE A 198 11.48 -47.79 0.49
C ILE A 198 11.93 -46.39 0.92
N LYS A 199 13.22 -46.15 1.14
CA LYS A 199 13.79 -44.84 1.47
C LYS A 199 13.61 -43.83 0.29
N SER A 200 13.76 -44.30 -0.93
CA SER A 200 13.56 -43.45 -2.13
C SER A 200 12.13 -42.96 -2.27
N GLN A 201 11.13 -43.73 -1.82
CA GLN A 201 9.72 -43.31 -1.80
C GLN A 201 9.44 -42.20 -0.77
N ARG A 202 10.31 -42.03 0.23
CA ARG A 202 10.23 -40.91 1.19
C ARG A 202 10.82 -39.61 0.62
N GLY A 203 11.73 -39.69 -0.35
CA GLY A 203 12.45 -38.54 -0.92
C GLY A 203 11.70 -37.77 -2.00
N THR A 204 10.52 -38.20 -2.41
CA THR A 204 9.71 -37.48 -3.42
C THR A 204 8.88 -36.33 -2.85
N SER A 205 9.01 -36.00 -1.56
CA SER A 205 8.38 -34.84 -0.96
C SER A 205 9.21 -33.58 -1.28
N PRO A 206 8.65 -32.54 -1.92
CA PRO A 206 9.38 -31.34 -2.32
C PRO A 206 9.85 -30.45 -1.16
N VAL A 207 9.81 -30.97 0.08
CA VAL A 207 10.08 -30.19 1.31
C VAL A 207 11.56 -30.20 1.70
N GLU A 208 12.40 -31.08 1.14
CA GLU A 208 13.83 -31.09 1.47
C GLU A 208 14.64 -29.96 0.84
N SER A 209 14.08 -29.19 -0.08
CA SER A 209 14.77 -28.09 -0.76
C SER A 209 14.68 -26.72 -0.05
N TYR A 210 14.05 -26.63 1.11
CA TYR A 210 13.86 -25.35 1.81
C TYR A 210 14.57 -25.22 3.17
N PHE A 211 15.46 -26.14 3.49
CA PHE A 211 16.34 -26.01 4.66
C PHE A 211 17.80 -26.03 4.21
N VAL A 212 18.25 -24.90 3.68
CA VAL A 212 19.66 -24.48 3.66
C VAL A 212 19.72 -23.06 4.19
#